data_094e28151e7e1a16deda53e0a40a0f0f
#
_entry.id   094e28151e7e1a16deda53e0a40a0f0f
#
_cell.length_a   1.000
_cell.length_b   1.000
_cell.length_c   1.000
_cell.angle_alpha   90.00
_cell.angle_beta   90.00
_cell.angle_gamma   90.00
#
_symmetry.space_group_name_H-M   'P 1'
#
loop_
_entity.id
_entity.type
_entity.pdbx_description
1 polymer ?
#
loop_
_entity_poly.entity_id
_entity_poly.type
_entity_poly.pdbx_seq_one_letter_code
_entity_poly.pdbx_strand_id
1 'polypeptide(L)'
;MTSEPPTEPSKDTTALDDHAEDSHAEGTHSPSTGDDARDRLYASTADLYDRVAARLSSRLIGSYSTSFTLSTRLLGPRVRQDIHNLYGIVRVADEVVDGAAGGHGLPLERIREVLNDYEQRVREGCATGFSTDPIIHAFIGTAQSCDIKNSHLAAFFESMRADIPSSVPPSAPAPSSAHQAPQSTTVYDAETRDTYIYGSAEVIGLMCLSIFLRDETPSPADRRMMEEGARHLGAAFQKINFLRDYAADRDGLNRDYVAHGQRLNDETKDAFLTDIYRDLSIAHQAIPLLPASSRLGVRAAYALFLKLAHSLEHTPAKKVTSSRIRVGNATKLLTTAQSVVAGETRRFRTRHRRGTNS
;
A
#
# COMPACT_ATOMS: atom_id res chain seq x y z
N MET A 1 48.49 46.14 -30.16
CA MET A 1 48.44 47.54 -29.77
C MET A 1 47.90 47.54 -28.37
N THR A 2 48.77 47.40 -27.37
CA THR A 2 49.42 48.45 -26.57
C THR A 2 48.35 49.32 -25.91
N SER A 3 48.22 49.47 -24.59
CA SER A 3 49.28 49.66 -23.60
C SER A 3 48.65 49.69 -22.15
N GLU A 4 49.41 49.21 -21.26
CA GLU A 4 49.36 49.34 -19.80
C GLU A 4 49.85 50.74 -19.34
N PRO A 5 50.08 50.95 -18.02
CA PRO A 5 49.39 51.79 -17.04
C PRO A 5 50.20 53.04 -16.72
N PRO A 6 50.10 53.80 -15.65
CA PRO A 6 50.72 53.55 -14.32
C PRO A 6 50.13 54.23 -13.05
N THR A 7 50.51 53.80 -11.92
CA THR A 7 51.44 54.11 -10.83
C THR A 7 50.87 54.83 -9.60
N GLU A 8 51.16 54.21 -8.43
CA GLU A 8 51.24 54.78 -7.08
C GLU A 8 52.30 55.90 -6.98
N PRO A 9 52.26 56.67 -5.89
CA PRO A 9 53.09 56.40 -4.71
C PRO A 9 52.51 56.87 -3.34
N SER A 10 52.75 56.16 -2.25
CA SER A 10 53.86 56.14 -1.29
C SER A 10 53.80 57.16 -0.13
N LYS A 11 53.76 56.58 1.11
CA LYS A 11 54.43 56.95 2.39
C LYS A 11 54.12 58.33 3.05
N ASP A 12 53.90 58.36 4.34
CA ASP A 12 54.81 58.16 5.45
C ASP A 12 54.10 58.23 6.82
N THR A 13 54.42 57.29 7.69
CA THR A 13 54.80 57.28 9.09
C THR A 13 54.33 58.40 10.04
N THR A 14 53.69 58.05 11.17
CA THR A 14 54.29 58.13 12.51
C THR A 14 53.40 57.49 13.58
N ALA A 15 54.06 56.75 14.45
CA ALA A 15 53.51 56.07 15.65
C ALA A 15 53.29 57.07 16.80
N LEU A 16 52.39 56.70 17.68
CA LEU A 16 52.58 56.74 19.16
C LEU A 16 51.48 56.00 19.90
N ASP A 17 51.93 55.22 20.86
CA ASP A 17 51.22 54.41 21.83
C ASP A 17 50.11 55.13 22.61
N ASP A 18 49.01 54.42 22.99
CA ASP A 18 48.75 54.22 24.40
C ASP A 18 47.66 53.11 24.64
N HIS A 19 47.85 52.44 25.74
CA HIS A 19 47.08 51.32 26.26
C HIS A 19 45.63 51.68 26.60
N ALA A 20 44.66 50.74 26.31
CA ALA A 20 43.54 50.44 27.21
C ALA A 20 42.82 49.15 26.77
N GLU A 21 42.97 48.14 27.58
CA GLU A 21 42.05 47.13 28.10
C GLU A 21 40.99 46.51 27.21
N ASP A 22 41.21 45.26 27.05
CA ASP A 22 40.35 44.12 26.69
C ASP A 22 38.96 44.19 27.34
N SER A 23 37.91 44.09 26.52
CA SER A 23 36.63 43.53 26.94
C SER A 23 36.04 42.75 25.79
N HIS A 24 36.28 41.43 25.81
CA HIS A 24 35.55 40.44 25.00
C HIS A 24 34.05 40.55 25.37
N ALA A 25 33.29 41.19 24.52
CA ALA A 25 31.84 41.02 24.48
C ALA A 25 31.56 39.83 23.53
N GLU A 26 31.37 38.65 24.09
CA GLU A 26 30.70 37.53 23.40
C GLU A 26 29.31 38.04 22.95
N GLY A 27 29.17 38.30 21.68
CA GLY A 27 27.90 38.56 21.05
C GLY A 27 27.06 37.28 21.05
N THR A 28 26.26 37.07 22.09
CA THR A 28 25.15 36.15 22.05
C THR A 28 24.18 36.61 20.96
N HIS A 29 24.23 35.97 19.80
CA HIS A 29 23.18 36.07 18.80
C HIS A 29 21.88 35.51 19.42
N SER A 30 21.07 36.39 19.99
CA SER A 30 19.66 36.10 20.26
C SER A 30 19.00 35.86 18.90
N PRO A 31 18.31 34.72 18.69
CA PRO A 31 17.57 34.49 17.45
C PRO A 31 16.57 35.64 17.27
N SER A 32 16.51 36.20 16.06
CA SER A 32 15.64 37.34 15.78
C SER A 32 14.18 36.89 15.93
N THR A 33 13.36 37.73 16.58
CA THR A 33 11.91 37.45 16.78
C THR A 33 11.15 37.20 15.49
N GLY A 34 11.72 37.54 14.34
CA GLY A 34 11.19 37.28 13.00
C GLY A 34 11.36 35.83 12.53
N ASP A 35 12.48 35.18 12.86
CA ASP A 35 12.73 33.79 12.51
C ASP A 35 11.82 32.85 13.31
N ASP A 36 11.61 33.10 14.60
CA ASP A 36 10.69 32.34 15.44
C ASP A 36 9.22 32.43 14.96
N ALA A 37 8.79 33.56 14.43
CA ALA A 37 7.44 33.76 13.92
C ALA A 37 7.26 33.02 12.57
N ARG A 38 8.27 33.05 11.72
CA ARG A 38 8.32 32.38 10.44
C ARG A 38 8.32 30.85 10.63
N ASP A 39 9.13 30.33 11.53
CA ASP A 39 9.22 28.90 11.83
C ASP A 39 7.91 28.36 12.38
N ARG A 40 7.24 29.12 13.28
CA ARG A 40 5.90 28.77 13.77
C ARG A 40 4.84 28.75 12.68
N LEU A 41 4.91 29.70 11.73
CA LEU A 41 3.99 29.73 10.59
C LEU A 41 4.20 28.50 9.67
N TYR A 42 5.44 28.17 9.38
CA TYR A 42 5.76 26.99 8.55
C TYR A 42 5.32 25.69 9.24
N ALA A 43 5.60 25.51 10.52
CA ALA A 43 5.14 24.36 11.29
C ALA A 43 3.61 24.23 11.26
N SER A 44 2.88 25.32 11.49
CA SER A 44 1.40 25.34 11.43
C SER A 44 0.86 24.98 10.02
N THR A 45 1.56 25.42 8.97
CA THR A 45 1.17 25.14 7.58
C THR A 45 1.45 23.68 7.22
N ALA A 46 2.59 23.12 7.66
CA ALA A 46 2.93 21.71 7.50
C ALA A 46 1.89 20.81 8.18
N ASP A 47 1.58 21.09 9.46
CA ASP A 47 0.54 20.36 10.21
C ASP A 47 -0.83 20.39 9.52
N LEU A 48 -1.18 21.50 8.88
CA LEU A 48 -2.44 21.62 8.14
C LEU A 48 -2.39 20.70 6.89
N TYR A 49 -1.29 20.73 6.16
CA TYR A 49 -1.13 19.89 4.96
C TYR A 49 -1.16 18.40 5.29
N ASP A 50 -0.48 17.97 6.35
CA ASP A 50 -0.49 16.59 6.86
C ASP A 50 -1.92 16.13 7.16
N ARG A 51 -2.70 16.96 7.90
CA ARG A 51 -4.09 16.63 8.22
C ARG A 51 -4.98 16.55 6.99
N VAL A 52 -4.78 17.41 6.00
CA VAL A 52 -5.56 17.38 4.74
C VAL A 52 -5.21 16.13 3.95
N ALA A 53 -3.94 15.82 3.79
CA ALA A 53 -3.44 14.64 3.10
C ALA A 53 -3.99 13.33 3.72
N ALA A 54 -3.94 13.21 5.05
CA ALA A 54 -4.49 12.07 5.78
C ALA A 54 -6.02 11.90 5.57
N ARG A 55 -6.77 13.01 5.53
CA ARG A 55 -8.22 12.97 5.25
C ARG A 55 -8.53 12.51 3.83
N LEU A 56 -7.72 12.90 2.85
CA LEU A 56 -7.88 12.46 1.46
C LEU A 56 -7.68 10.94 1.32
N SER A 57 -6.64 10.38 1.95
CA SER A 57 -6.43 8.92 2.00
C SER A 57 -7.64 8.19 2.63
N SER A 58 -8.20 8.75 3.71
CA SER A 58 -9.39 8.17 4.37
C SER A 58 -10.65 8.26 3.50
N ARG A 59 -10.79 9.29 2.68
CA ARG A 59 -11.88 9.40 1.70
C ARG A 59 -11.71 8.40 0.57
N LEU A 60 -10.49 8.21 0.10
CA LEU A 60 -10.19 7.29 -1.01
C LEU A 60 -10.65 5.87 -0.68
N ILE A 61 -10.21 5.29 0.45
CA ILE A 61 -10.62 3.93 0.83
C ILE A 61 -12.15 3.80 0.99
N GLY A 62 -12.80 4.83 1.53
CA GLY A 62 -14.26 4.88 1.69
C GLY A 62 -15.02 4.82 0.37
N SER A 63 -14.44 5.37 -0.70
CA SER A 63 -15.04 5.40 -2.04
C SER A 63 -14.88 4.08 -2.78
N TYR A 64 -13.75 3.38 -2.60
CA TYR A 64 -13.42 2.19 -3.40
C TYR A 64 -13.73 0.85 -2.74
N SER A 65 -13.67 0.75 -1.41
CA SER A 65 -13.81 -0.54 -0.73
C SER A 65 -14.71 -0.49 0.50
N THR A 66 -15.91 -1.02 0.37
CA THR A 66 -16.82 -1.18 1.52
C THR A 66 -16.33 -2.22 2.54
N SER A 67 -15.67 -3.29 2.09
CA SER A 67 -15.18 -4.36 2.96
C SER A 67 -13.99 -3.89 3.80
N PHE A 68 -12.99 -3.27 3.17
CA PHE A 68 -11.82 -2.72 3.89
C PHE A 68 -12.21 -1.53 4.77
N THR A 69 -13.08 -0.64 4.29
CA THR A 69 -13.61 0.46 5.11
C THR A 69 -14.24 -0.06 6.41
N LEU A 70 -15.01 -1.15 6.33
CA LEU A 70 -15.67 -1.72 7.49
C LEU A 70 -14.66 -2.36 8.46
N SER A 71 -13.71 -3.11 7.94
CA SER A 71 -12.66 -3.77 8.74
C SER A 71 -11.72 -2.76 9.41
N THR A 72 -11.33 -1.70 8.68
CA THR A 72 -10.42 -0.68 9.22
C THR A 72 -11.04 0.16 10.34
N ARG A 73 -12.38 0.26 10.43
CA ARG A 73 -13.05 0.90 11.57
C ARG A 73 -12.78 0.21 12.90
N LEU A 74 -12.39 -1.06 12.88
CA LEU A 74 -12.04 -1.85 14.06
C LEU A 74 -10.55 -1.77 14.43
N LEU A 75 -9.74 -1.06 13.67
CA LEU A 75 -8.36 -0.75 14.00
C LEU A 75 -8.28 0.41 14.98
N GLY A 76 -7.23 0.44 15.78
CA GLY A 76 -6.88 1.62 16.60
C GLY A 76 -6.72 2.87 15.72
N PRO A 77 -7.00 4.07 16.24
CA PRO A 77 -7.07 5.29 15.40
C PRO A 77 -5.81 5.56 14.56
N ARG A 78 -4.61 5.43 15.15
CA ARG A 78 -3.33 5.60 14.45
C ARG A 78 -3.16 4.52 13.37
N VAL A 79 -3.27 3.25 13.75
CA VAL A 79 -3.12 2.12 12.82
C VAL A 79 -4.11 2.24 11.66
N ARG A 80 -5.33 2.69 11.92
CA ARG A 80 -6.35 2.93 10.88
C ARG A 80 -5.88 3.98 9.88
N GLN A 81 -5.33 5.11 10.36
CA GLN A 81 -4.86 6.17 9.46
C GLN A 81 -3.69 5.69 8.61
N ASP A 82 -2.71 5.01 9.21
CA ASP A 82 -1.57 4.47 8.50
C ASP A 82 -1.98 3.44 7.43
N ILE A 83 -2.97 2.58 7.73
CA ILE A 83 -3.56 1.65 6.74
C ILE A 83 -4.30 2.41 5.62
N HIS A 84 -4.99 3.52 5.92
CA HIS A 84 -5.62 4.34 4.89
C HIS A 84 -4.58 4.99 3.98
N ASN A 85 -3.44 5.42 4.54
CA ASN A 85 -2.35 6.02 3.78
C ASN A 85 -1.69 4.99 2.86
N LEU A 86 -1.40 3.78 3.34
CA LEU A 86 -0.90 2.68 2.52
C LEU A 86 -1.90 2.30 1.42
N TYR A 87 -3.19 2.17 1.76
CA TYR A 87 -4.24 1.90 0.78
C TYR A 87 -4.28 2.96 -0.33
N GLY A 88 -4.04 4.22 0.01
CA GLY A 88 -3.99 5.33 -0.94
C GLY A 88 -2.98 5.09 -2.05
N ILE A 89 -1.72 4.75 -1.69
CA ILE A 89 -0.66 4.46 -2.67
C ILE A 89 -1.03 3.27 -3.56
N VAL A 90 -1.47 2.18 -2.93
CA VAL A 90 -1.85 0.96 -3.65
C VAL A 90 -2.98 1.23 -4.63
N ARG A 91 -4.03 1.93 -4.19
CA ARG A 91 -5.20 2.20 -5.02
C ARG A 91 -4.92 3.13 -6.19
N VAL A 92 -4.08 4.16 -6.01
CA VAL A 92 -3.70 5.05 -7.11
C VAL A 92 -2.89 4.30 -8.17
N ALA A 93 -1.93 3.46 -7.77
CA ALA A 93 -1.18 2.62 -8.71
C ALA A 93 -2.10 1.66 -9.49
N ASP A 94 -3.05 1.02 -8.79
CA ASP A 94 -4.06 0.14 -9.37
C ASP A 94 -4.95 0.88 -10.41
N GLU A 95 -5.39 2.12 -10.12
CA GLU A 95 -6.13 2.96 -11.07
C GLU A 95 -5.32 3.35 -12.31
N VAL A 96 -4.02 3.46 -12.19
CA VAL A 96 -3.13 3.71 -13.33
C VAL A 96 -3.09 2.51 -14.26
N VAL A 97 -3.00 1.28 -13.73
CA VAL A 97 -2.78 0.09 -14.57
C VAL A 97 -4.07 -0.59 -15.03
N ASP A 98 -5.11 -0.62 -14.19
CA ASP A 98 -6.34 -1.38 -14.45
C ASP A 98 -7.62 -0.53 -14.59
N GLY A 99 -7.52 0.78 -14.41
CA GLY A 99 -8.72 1.59 -14.26
C GLY A 99 -8.73 2.90 -15.02
N ALA A 100 -8.58 3.99 -14.27
CA ALA A 100 -8.85 5.34 -14.75
C ALA A 100 -8.00 5.77 -15.95
N ALA A 101 -6.72 5.43 -15.99
CA ALA A 101 -5.84 5.87 -17.07
C ALA A 101 -6.28 5.32 -18.43
N GLY A 102 -6.58 4.02 -18.51
CA GLY A 102 -7.13 3.41 -19.73
C GLY A 102 -8.51 3.97 -20.08
N GLY A 103 -9.36 4.19 -19.07
CA GLY A 103 -10.69 4.81 -19.24
C GLY A 103 -10.65 6.25 -19.78
N HIS A 104 -9.56 6.98 -19.54
CA HIS A 104 -9.27 8.29 -20.12
C HIS A 104 -8.52 8.23 -21.46
N GLY A 105 -8.32 7.04 -22.03
CA GLY A 105 -7.73 6.86 -23.36
C GLY A 105 -6.22 6.98 -23.42
N LEU A 106 -5.51 6.82 -22.30
CA LEU A 106 -4.04 6.81 -22.31
C LEU A 106 -3.54 5.56 -23.02
N PRO A 107 -2.56 5.68 -23.96
CA PRO A 107 -1.92 4.53 -24.58
C PRO A 107 -1.04 3.78 -23.56
N LEU A 108 -0.78 2.48 -23.79
CA LEU A 108 -0.06 1.60 -22.86
C LEU A 108 1.33 2.12 -22.47
N GLU A 109 2.07 2.70 -23.43
CA GLU A 109 3.37 3.30 -23.16
C GLU A 109 3.25 4.47 -22.16
N ARG A 110 2.21 5.30 -22.32
CA ARG A 110 1.98 6.43 -21.42
C ARG A 110 1.51 5.96 -20.03
N ILE A 111 0.71 4.90 -19.95
CA ILE A 111 0.34 4.26 -18.68
C ILE A 111 1.59 3.79 -17.93
N ARG A 112 2.53 3.15 -18.64
CA ARG A 112 3.82 2.71 -18.07
C ARG A 112 4.68 3.87 -17.56
N GLU A 113 4.77 4.95 -18.33
CA GLU A 113 5.47 6.16 -17.91
C GLU A 113 4.84 6.78 -16.66
N VAL A 114 3.51 6.91 -16.63
CA VAL A 114 2.77 7.46 -15.48
C VAL A 114 3.00 6.61 -14.22
N LEU A 115 3.01 5.28 -14.34
CA LEU A 115 3.31 4.40 -13.23
C LEU A 115 4.75 4.56 -12.72
N ASN A 116 5.72 4.65 -13.62
CA ASN A 116 7.12 4.86 -13.27
C ASN A 116 7.34 6.23 -12.60
N ASP A 117 6.72 7.29 -13.12
CA ASP A 117 6.75 8.63 -12.51
C ASP A 117 6.11 8.62 -11.11
N TYR A 118 5.03 7.85 -10.93
CA TYR A 118 4.36 7.71 -9.64
C TYR A 118 5.26 6.99 -8.64
N GLU A 119 5.88 5.87 -9.01
CA GLU A 119 6.87 5.18 -8.17
C GLU A 119 8.03 6.09 -7.80
N GLN A 120 8.60 6.81 -8.76
CA GLN A 120 9.71 7.73 -8.51
C GLN A 120 9.32 8.79 -7.49
N ARG A 121 8.16 9.44 -7.64
CA ARG A 121 7.66 10.44 -6.67
C ARG A 121 7.42 9.86 -5.28
N VAL A 122 6.96 8.61 -5.17
CA VAL A 122 6.84 7.92 -3.88
C VAL A 122 8.21 7.75 -3.24
N ARG A 123 9.21 7.28 -3.99
CA ARG A 123 10.58 7.08 -3.49
C ARG A 123 11.25 8.39 -3.08
N GLU A 124 11.15 9.41 -3.91
CA GLU A 124 11.69 10.75 -3.62
C GLU A 124 11.02 11.35 -2.38
N GLY A 125 9.71 11.24 -2.29
CA GLY A 125 8.95 11.68 -1.12
C GLY A 125 9.42 11.00 0.15
N CYS A 126 9.59 9.66 0.14
CA CYS A 126 10.10 8.93 1.29
C CYS A 126 11.54 9.34 1.67
N ALA A 127 12.36 9.75 0.71
CA ALA A 127 13.72 10.23 0.97
C ALA A 127 13.77 11.68 1.50
N THR A 128 12.88 12.55 1.00
CA THR A 128 12.88 14.01 1.30
C THR A 128 11.93 14.39 2.45
N GLY A 129 10.95 13.56 2.77
CA GLY A 129 9.93 13.84 3.79
C GLY A 129 8.74 14.68 3.29
N PHE A 130 8.66 15.02 1.99
CA PHE A 130 7.60 15.86 1.44
C PHE A 130 7.17 15.43 0.03
N SER A 131 5.89 15.63 -0.29
CA SER A 131 5.36 15.53 -1.64
C SER A 131 4.25 16.55 -1.88
N THR A 132 4.17 17.08 -3.11
CA THR A 132 3.04 17.93 -3.55
C THR A 132 1.78 17.11 -3.85
N ASP A 133 1.90 15.78 -4.02
CA ASP A 133 0.77 14.88 -4.11
C ASP A 133 0.34 14.50 -2.69
N PRO A 134 -0.89 14.84 -2.25
CA PRO A 134 -1.31 14.64 -0.88
C PRO A 134 -1.44 13.15 -0.49
N ILE A 135 -1.69 12.24 -1.44
CA ILE A 135 -1.75 10.79 -1.16
C ILE A 135 -0.35 10.26 -0.89
N ILE A 136 0.63 10.66 -1.71
CA ILE A 136 2.03 10.32 -1.48
C ILE A 136 2.50 10.94 -0.16
N HIS A 137 2.17 12.21 0.10
CA HIS A 137 2.58 12.90 1.31
C HIS A 137 2.05 12.21 2.58
N ALA A 138 0.79 11.83 2.61
CA ALA A 138 0.22 11.07 3.72
C ALA A 138 0.94 9.73 3.95
N PHE A 139 1.34 9.04 2.87
CA PHE A 139 2.05 7.77 2.97
C PHE A 139 3.49 7.92 3.47
N ILE A 140 4.19 9.00 3.13
CA ILE A 140 5.58 9.26 3.56
C ILE A 140 5.72 9.15 5.08
N GLY A 141 4.85 9.84 5.84
CA GLY A 141 4.86 9.78 7.30
C GLY A 141 4.67 8.36 7.84
N THR A 142 3.79 7.58 7.21
CA THR A 142 3.56 6.17 7.54
C THR A 142 4.79 5.32 7.18
N ALA A 143 5.36 5.49 5.99
CA ALA A 143 6.50 4.71 5.53
C ALA A 143 7.73 4.87 6.44
N GLN A 144 8.04 6.12 6.80
CA GLN A 144 9.16 6.45 7.69
C GLN A 144 8.92 5.98 9.13
N SER A 145 7.72 6.22 9.67
CA SER A 145 7.41 5.89 11.06
C SER A 145 7.19 4.39 11.32
N CYS A 146 6.87 3.61 10.30
CA CYS A 146 6.61 2.17 10.39
C CYS A 146 7.71 1.31 9.76
N ASP A 147 8.84 1.89 9.35
CA ASP A 147 9.97 1.20 8.71
C ASP A 147 9.51 0.32 7.52
N ILE A 148 8.69 0.89 6.63
CA ILE A 148 8.25 0.20 5.42
C ILE A 148 9.44 0.03 4.48
N LYS A 149 9.77 -1.22 4.17
CA LYS A 149 10.96 -1.55 3.37
C LYS A 149 10.82 -1.12 1.91
N ASN A 150 11.84 -0.47 1.38
CA ASN A 150 11.91 -0.10 -0.04
C ASN A 150 11.80 -1.32 -0.97
N SER A 151 12.28 -2.50 -0.54
CA SER A 151 12.14 -3.75 -1.30
C SER A 151 10.68 -4.19 -1.47
N HIS A 152 9.82 -3.94 -0.48
CA HIS A 152 8.38 -4.24 -0.60
C HIS A 152 7.69 -3.29 -1.58
N LEU A 153 8.03 -2.00 -1.53
CA LEU A 153 7.53 -1.02 -2.51
C LEU A 153 8.01 -1.37 -3.93
N ALA A 154 9.28 -1.74 -4.09
CA ALA A 154 9.82 -2.16 -5.38
C ALA A 154 9.08 -3.37 -5.95
N ALA A 155 8.86 -4.41 -5.14
CA ALA A 155 8.13 -5.61 -5.56
C ALA A 155 6.67 -5.30 -5.91
N PHE A 156 6.03 -4.39 -5.16
CA PHE A 156 4.67 -3.94 -5.46
C PHE A 156 4.61 -3.23 -6.82
N PHE A 157 5.46 -2.23 -7.07
CA PHE A 157 5.45 -1.53 -8.35
C PHE A 157 5.85 -2.41 -9.53
N GLU A 158 6.71 -3.42 -9.31
CA GLU A 158 7.04 -4.41 -10.34
C GLU A 158 5.81 -5.25 -10.71
N SER A 159 5.03 -5.69 -9.73
CA SER A 159 3.78 -6.42 -10.02
C SER A 159 2.75 -5.55 -10.76
N MET A 160 2.66 -4.24 -10.43
CA MET A 160 1.80 -3.31 -11.16
C MET A 160 2.27 -3.12 -12.61
N ARG A 161 3.59 -3.10 -12.87
CA ARG A 161 4.11 -3.07 -14.25
C ARG A 161 3.76 -4.31 -15.06
N ALA A 162 3.69 -5.47 -14.41
CA ALA A 162 3.29 -6.72 -15.04
C ALA A 162 1.82 -6.72 -15.50
N ASP A 163 0.99 -5.87 -14.88
CA ASP A 163 -0.42 -5.67 -15.28
C ASP A 163 -0.58 -4.83 -16.56
N ILE A 164 0.46 -4.08 -16.97
CA ILE A 164 0.41 -3.33 -18.21
C ILE A 164 0.75 -4.26 -19.37
N PRO A 165 -0.18 -4.54 -20.30
CA PRO A 165 0.08 -5.41 -21.43
C PRO A 165 1.34 -5.01 -22.20
N SER A 166 2.13 -5.97 -22.64
CA SER A 166 3.22 -5.69 -23.56
C SER A 166 2.65 -5.20 -24.89
N SER A 167 3.16 -4.08 -25.42
CA SER A 167 2.76 -3.61 -26.73
C SER A 167 3.01 -4.72 -27.76
N VAL A 168 1.99 -5.06 -28.54
CA VAL A 168 2.16 -5.90 -29.73
C VAL A 168 3.17 -5.19 -30.64
N PRO A 169 4.24 -5.86 -31.12
CA PRO A 169 5.19 -5.23 -32.03
C PRO A 169 4.47 -4.70 -33.28
N PRO A 170 4.84 -3.51 -33.82
CA PRO A 170 4.18 -2.87 -34.95
C PRO A 170 4.53 -3.53 -36.30
N SER A 171 4.44 -4.83 -36.44
CA SER A 171 4.77 -5.56 -37.65
C SER A 171 3.66 -6.43 -38.22
N ALA A 172 2.39 -6.05 -38.01
CA ALA A 172 1.30 -6.59 -38.82
C ALA A 172 0.64 -5.46 -39.59
N PRO A 173 0.54 -5.52 -40.96
CA PRO A 173 -0.26 -4.57 -41.70
C PRO A 173 -1.70 -4.63 -41.24
N ALA A 174 -2.30 -3.44 -40.99
CA ALA A 174 -3.68 -3.33 -40.53
C ALA A 174 -4.63 -4.16 -41.45
N PRO A 175 -5.39 -5.13 -40.93
CA PRO A 175 -6.41 -5.79 -41.74
C PRO A 175 -7.57 -4.80 -41.93
N SER A 176 -7.83 -4.48 -43.17
CA SER A 176 -8.98 -3.69 -43.62
C SER A 176 -10.27 -4.53 -43.53
N SER A 177 -10.70 -4.89 -42.34
CA SER A 177 -12.07 -5.31 -42.04
C SER A 177 -12.23 -5.52 -40.53
N ALA A 178 -13.31 -5.01 -39.99
CA ALA A 178 -13.67 -4.99 -38.57
C ALA A 178 -13.99 -6.40 -38.00
N HIS A 179 -12.94 -7.22 -37.82
CA HIS A 179 -12.94 -8.32 -36.87
C HIS A 179 -11.61 -8.22 -36.13
N GLN A 180 -11.65 -7.70 -34.92
CA GLN A 180 -10.50 -7.73 -34.02
C GLN A 180 -10.06 -9.18 -33.88
N ALA A 181 -8.81 -9.47 -34.25
CA ALA A 181 -8.22 -10.77 -33.93
C ALA A 181 -8.32 -10.99 -32.41
N PRO A 182 -8.66 -12.19 -31.94
CA PRO A 182 -8.74 -12.46 -30.51
C PRO A 182 -7.38 -12.15 -29.89
N GLN A 183 -7.32 -11.16 -28.99
CA GLN A 183 -6.12 -10.87 -28.21
C GLN A 183 -5.80 -12.13 -27.43
N SER A 184 -4.56 -12.63 -27.52
CA SER A 184 -4.15 -13.84 -26.80
C SER A 184 -4.27 -13.57 -25.29
N THR A 185 -5.02 -14.41 -24.59
CA THR A 185 -5.13 -14.35 -23.13
C THR A 185 -3.75 -14.59 -22.52
N THR A 186 -3.30 -13.69 -21.64
CA THR A 186 -2.09 -13.91 -20.84
C THR A 186 -2.39 -14.98 -19.80
N VAL A 187 -1.73 -16.10 -19.91
CA VAL A 187 -1.87 -17.24 -19.01
C VAL A 187 -0.74 -17.23 -18.02
N TYR A 188 -1.08 -17.23 -16.74
CA TYR A 188 -0.12 -17.33 -15.65
C TYR A 188 0.05 -18.78 -15.25
N ASP A 189 1.26 -19.32 -15.37
CA ASP A 189 1.61 -20.60 -14.75
C ASP A 189 1.75 -20.44 -13.23
N ALA A 190 2.07 -21.51 -12.51
CA ALA A 190 2.15 -21.46 -11.06
C ALA A 190 3.26 -20.51 -10.56
N GLU A 191 4.42 -20.48 -11.21
CA GLU A 191 5.58 -19.67 -10.81
C GLU A 191 5.35 -18.17 -11.07
N THR A 192 4.88 -17.84 -12.26
CA THR A 192 4.56 -16.45 -12.64
C THR A 192 3.40 -15.90 -11.83
N ARG A 193 2.38 -16.72 -11.55
CA ARG A 193 1.27 -16.35 -10.66
C ARG A 193 1.75 -16.10 -9.23
N ASP A 194 2.57 -16.97 -8.67
CA ASP A 194 3.07 -16.84 -7.30
C ASP A 194 3.99 -15.61 -7.18
N THR A 195 4.83 -15.32 -8.18
CA THR A 195 5.61 -14.09 -8.28
C THR A 195 4.72 -12.85 -8.31
N TYR A 196 3.65 -12.88 -9.09
CA TYR A 196 2.68 -11.80 -9.16
C TYR A 196 1.95 -11.61 -7.81
N ILE A 197 1.48 -12.69 -7.18
CA ILE A 197 0.82 -12.65 -5.86
C ILE A 197 1.77 -12.09 -4.80
N TYR A 198 3.04 -12.45 -4.83
CA TYR A 198 4.03 -11.89 -3.90
C TYR A 198 4.07 -10.36 -3.99
N GLY A 199 4.22 -9.79 -5.18
CA GLY A 199 4.31 -8.35 -5.38
C GLY A 199 2.98 -7.62 -5.15
N SER A 200 1.87 -8.16 -5.67
CA SER A 200 0.56 -7.48 -5.62
C SER A 200 -0.16 -7.62 -4.28
N ALA A 201 0.17 -8.61 -3.44
CA ALA A 201 -0.60 -8.90 -2.24
C ALA A 201 0.22 -9.29 -1.00
N GLU A 202 1.23 -10.17 -1.11
CA GLU A 202 1.99 -10.61 0.07
C GLU A 202 2.81 -9.46 0.67
N VAL A 203 3.48 -8.65 -0.17
CA VAL A 203 4.24 -7.48 0.32
C VAL A 203 3.31 -6.42 0.92
N ILE A 204 2.05 -6.29 0.45
CA ILE A 204 1.04 -5.44 1.08
C ILE A 204 0.73 -5.94 2.49
N GLY A 205 0.58 -7.26 2.66
CA GLY A 205 0.43 -7.89 3.98
C GLY A 205 1.61 -7.59 4.90
N LEU A 206 2.85 -7.65 4.40
CA LEU A 206 4.06 -7.32 5.15
C LEU A 206 4.14 -5.84 5.51
N MET A 207 3.76 -4.93 4.62
CA MET A 207 3.68 -3.49 4.91
C MET A 207 2.60 -3.19 5.95
N CYS A 208 1.43 -3.85 5.89
CA CYS A 208 0.42 -3.77 6.95
C CYS A 208 0.98 -4.26 8.28
N LEU A 209 1.75 -5.35 8.30
CA LEU A 209 2.37 -5.87 9.52
C LEU A 209 3.38 -4.88 10.11
N SER A 210 4.21 -4.21 9.29
CA SER A 210 5.11 -3.14 9.75
C SER A 210 4.32 -2.03 10.45
N ILE A 211 3.19 -1.61 9.90
CA ILE A 211 2.28 -0.63 10.52
C ILE A 211 1.74 -1.13 11.88
N PHE A 212 1.35 -2.40 11.96
CA PHE A 212 0.82 -2.98 13.20
C PHE A 212 1.87 -3.09 14.30
N LEU A 213 3.13 -3.33 13.93
CA LEU A 213 4.25 -3.56 14.84
C LEU A 213 5.08 -2.32 15.15
N ARG A 214 4.72 -1.14 14.66
CA ARG A 214 5.50 0.10 14.84
C ARG A 214 5.95 0.32 16.29
N ASP A 215 5.05 0.14 17.25
CA ASP A 215 5.30 0.40 18.67
C ASP A 215 5.46 -0.92 19.48
N GLU A 216 5.75 -2.04 18.81
CA GLU A 216 5.79 -3.38 19.38
C GLU A 216 7.11 -4.07 19.10
N THR A 217 7.60 -4.81 20.08
CA THR A 217 8.83 -5.61 19.97
C THR A 217 8.53 -7.09 20.23
N PRO A 218 7.90 -7.80 19.27
CA PRO A 218 7.60 -9.21 19.42
C PRO A 218 8.87 -10.06 19.48
N SER A 219 8.76 -11.27 20.05
CA SER A 219 9.85 -12.23 19.97
C SER A 219 10.19 -12.57 18.52
N PRO A 220 11.46 -12.97 18.21
CA PRO A 220 11.81 -13.36 16.84
C PRO A 220 10.96 -14.51 16.28
N ALA A 221 10.46 -15.41 17.14
CA ALA A 221 9.57 -16.49 16.74
C ALA A 221 8.18 -15.97 16.38
N ASP A 222 7.59 -15.11 17.23
CA ASP A 222 6.28 -14.51 16.96
C ASP A 222 6.32 -13.62 15.72
N ARG A 223 7.42 -12.86 15.53
CA ARG A 223 7.61 -12.04 14.33
C ARG A 223 7.58 -12.89 13.07
N ARG A 224 8.34 -13.99 13.01
CA ARG A 224 8.33 -14.89 11.84
C ARG A 224 6.93 -15.46 11.57
N MET A 225 6.22 -15.91 12.61
CA MET A 225 4.84 -16.41 12.46
C MET A 225 3.88 -15.32 11.95
N MET A 226 4.03 -14.08 12.41
CA MET A 226 3.23 -12.96 11.93
C MET A 226 3.57 -12.59 10.49
N GLU A 227 4.85 -12.60 10.09
CA GLU A 227 5.30 -12.35 8.72
C GLU A 227 4.76 -13.43 7.75
N GLU A 228 4.87 -14.70 8.11
CA GLU A 228 4.30 -15.81 7.36
C GLU A 228 2.76 -15.66 7.25
N GLY A 229 2.09 -15.41 8.37
CA GLY A 229 0.64 -15.19 8.38
C GLY A 229 0.18 -13.99 7.56
N ALA A 230 0.96 -12.90 7.53
CA ALA A 230 0.67 -11.71 6.74
C ALA A 230 0.80 -11.98 5.23
N ARG A 231 1.84 -12.72 4.81
CA ARG A 231 2.02 -13.15 3.43
C ARG A 231 0.86 -14.03 2.98
N HIS A 232 0.56 -15.09 3.72
CA HIS A 232 -0.52 -16.02 3.39
C HIS A 232 -1.90 -15.35 3.40
N LEU A 233 -2.14 -14.36 4.28
CA LEU A 233 -3.39 -13.61 4.27
C LEU A 233 -3.51 -12.76 2.99
N GLY A 234 -2.43 -12.09 2.59
CA GLY A 234 -2.36 -11.36 1.32
C GLY A 234 -2.61 -12.29 0.12
N ALA A 235 -1.90 -13.42 0.06
CA ALA A 235 -2.05 -14.43 -1.00
C ALA A 235 -3.49 -14.95 -1.08
N ALA A 236 -4.09 -15.32 0.07
CA ALA A 236 -5.48 -15.77 0.11
C ALA A 236 -6.46 -14.71 -0.42
N PHE A 237 -6.29 -13.44 -0.03
CA PHE A 237 -7.14 -12.36 -0.51
C PHE A 237 -7.04 -12.18 -2.02
N GLN A 238 -5.84 -12.24 -2.57
CA GLN A 238 -5.63 -12.10 -4.00
C GLN A 238 -6.19 -13.30 -4.78
N LYS A 239 -5.95 -14.52 -4.33
CA LYS A 239 -6.50 -15.72 -4.94
C LYS A 239 -8.04 -15.71 -4.92
N ILE A 240 -8.66 -15.26 -3.83
CA ILE A 240 -10.11 -15.08 -3.74
C ILE A 240 -10.60 -14.02 -4.74
N ASN A 241 -9.85 -12.91 -4.91
CA ASN A 241 -10.17 -11.89 -5.91
C ASN A 241 -10.12 -12.47 -7.32
N PHE A 242 -9.12 -13.27 -7.68
CA PHE A 242 -9.03 -13.94 -8.99
C PHE A 242 -10.25 -14.79 -9.30
N LEU A 243 -10.71 -15.59 -8.34
CA LEU A 243 -11.95 -16.38 -8.56
C LEU A 243 -13.20 -15.49 -8.59
N ARG A 244 -13.28 -14.47 -7.76
CA ARG A 244 -14.43 -13.56 -7.71
C ARG A 244 -14.60 -12.80 -9.01
N ASP A 245 -13.50 -12.35 -9.58
CA ASP A 245 -13.48 -11.44 -10.73
C ASP A 245 -13.15 -12.18 -12.04
N TYR A 246 -13.04 -13.52 -12.03
CA TYR A 246 -12.59 -14.37 -13.12
C TYR A 246 -13.21 -14.01 -14.48
N ALA A 247 -14.53 -13.78 -14.53
CA ALA A 247 -15.21 -13.40 -15.78
C ALA A 247 -14.71 -12.04 -16.30
N ALA A 248 -14.51 -11.05 -15.42
CA ALA A 248 -14.06 -9.72 -15.81
C ALA A 248 -12.57 -9.74 -16.22
N ASP A 249 -11.72 -10.49 -15.52
CA ASP A 249 -10.29 -10.58 -15.79
C ASP A 249 -10.04 -11.30 -17.15
N ARG A 250 -10.78 -12.36 -17.41
CA ARG A 250 -10.66 -13.12 -18.67
C ARG A 250 -11.25 -12.38 -19.87
N ASP A 251 -12.49 -11.88 -19.75
CA ASP A 251 -13.22 -11.31 -20.88
C ASP A 251 -12.88 -9.82 -21.09
N GLY A 252 -12.48 -9.09 -20.02
CA GLY A 252 -12.16 -7.67 -20.06
C GLY A 252 -10.67 -7.36 -20.16
N LEU A 253 -9.83 -8.09 -19.41
CA LEU A 253 -8.39 -7.84 -19.31
C LEU A 253 -7.54 -8.89 -20.03
N ASN A 254 -8.14 -9.94 -20.57
CA ASN A 254 -7.45 -11.09 -21.21
C ASN A 254 -6.41 -11.74 -20.30
N ARG A 255 -6.72 -11.94 -19.01
CA ARG A 255 -5.85 -12.53 -17.99
C ARG A 255 -6.47 -13.80 -17.42
N ASP A 256 -5.67 -14.86 -17.27
CA ASP A 256 -6.08 -16.11 -16.63
C ASP A 256 -5.07 -16.53 -15.55
N TYR A 257 -5.45 -16.30 -14.29
CA TYR A 257 -4.66 -16.66 -13.11
C TYR A 257 -5.03 -18.02 -12.52
N VAL A 258 -6.09 -18.66 -12.99
CA VAL A 258 -6.73 -19.81 -12.33
C VAL A 258 -6.73 -21.07 -13.18
N ALA A 259 -7.18 -20.96 -14.43
CA ALA A 259 -7.46 -22.11 -15.27
C ALA A 259 -6.35 -22.47 -16.25
N HIS A 260 -5.20 -21.80 -16.17
CA HIS A 260 -4.02 -22.06 -17.02
C HIS A 260 -4.32 -22.12 -18.52
N GLY A 261 -5.14 -21.20 -19.01
CA GLY A 261 -5.55 -21.13 -20.42
C GLY A 261 -6.69 -22.09 -20.81
N GLN A 262 -7.13 -22.93 -19.90
CA GLN A 262 -8.27 -23.81 -20.10
C GLN A 262 -9.59 -23.14 -19.70
N ARG A 263 -10.70 -23.82 -19.90
CA ARG A 263 -11.99 -23.36 -19.36
C ARG A 263 -12.09 -23.78 -17.91
N LEU A 264 -12.40 -22.81 -17.02
CA LEU A 264 -12.64 -23.09 -15.61
C LEU A 264 -13.79 -24.11 -15.46
N ASN A 265 -13.52 -25.20 -14.76
CA ASN A 265 -14.48 -26.22 -14.36
C ASN A 265 -14.52 -26.34 -12.83
N ASP A 266 -15.44 -27.15 -12.29
CA ASP A 266 -15.59 -27.28 -10.84
C ASP A 266 -14.35 -27.94 -10.21
N GLU A 267 -13.70 -28.89 -10.86
CA GLU A 267 -12.49 -29.56 -10.37
C GLU A 267 -11.31 -28.55 -10.22
N THR A 268 -11.05 -27.75 -11.25
CA THR A 268 -10.00 -26.70 -11.20
C THR A 268 -10.31 -25.64 -10.16
N LYS A 269 -11.59 -25.22 -10.06
CA LYS A 269 -12.05 -24.27 -9.04
C LYS A 269 -11.82 -24.82 -7.63
N ASP A 270 -12.17 -26.09 -7.38
CA ASP A 270 -12.06 -26.70 -6.06
C ASP A 270 -10.60 -26.95 -5.66
N ALA A 271 -9.73 -27.30 -6.62
CA ALA A 271 -8.28 -27.37 -6.40
C ALA A 271 -7.72 -25.98 -5.99
N PHE A 272 -8.14 -24.92 -6.68
CA PHE A 272 -7.72 -23.56 -6.35
C PHE A 272 -8.26 -23.08 -4.99
N LEU A 273 -9.48 -23.44 -4.63
CA LEU A 273 -10.07 -23.20 -3.31
C LEU A 273 -9.32 -23.93 -2.20
N THR A 274 -8.85 -25.15 -2.44
CA THR A 274 -8.02 -25.90 -1.49
C THR A 274 -6.75 -25.11 -1.15
N ASP A 275 -6.10 -24.52 -2.14
CA ASP A 275 -4.92 -23.67 -1.94
C ASP A 275 -5.26 -22.39 -1.14
N ILE A 276 -6.39 -21.75 -1.43
CA ILE A 276 -6.91 -20.61 -0.65
C ILE A 276 -7.14 -20.98 0.81
N TYR A 277 -7.78 -22.12 1.10
CA TYR A 277 -8.05 -22.54 2.47
C TYR A 277 -6.78 -22.89 3.24
N ARG A 278 -5.74 -23.42 2.56
CA ARG A 278 -4.43 -23.62 3.17
C ARG A 278 -3.84 -22.27 3.61
N ASP A 279 -3.83 -21.25 2.73
CA ASP A 279 -3.34 -19.93 3.06
C ASP A 279 -4.13 -19.28 4.21
N LEU A 280 -5.45 -19.36 4.17
CA LEU A 280 -6.32 -18.88 5.26
C LEU A 280 -6.03 -19.58 6.58
N SER A 281 -5.73 -20.89 6.57
CA SER A 281 -5.41 -21.66 7.78
C SER A 281 -4.11 -21.17 8.42
N ILE A 282 -3.05 -20.93 7.62
CA ILE A 282 -1.78 -20.40 8.11
C ILE A 282 -1.98 -19.00 8.68
N ALA A 283 -2.65 -18.12 7.92
CA ALA A 283 -2.96 -16.77 8.37
C ALA A 283 -3.74 -16.74 9.69
N HIS A 284 -4.69 -17.65 9.87
CA HIS A 284 -5.51 -17.72 11.09
C HIS A 284 -4.68 -17.94 12.35
N GLN A 285 -3.60 -18.71 12.27
CA GLN A 285 -2.73 -19.01 13.40
C GLN A 285 -1.94 -17.76 13.87
N ALA A 286 -1.62 -16.86 12.96
CA ALA A 286 -0.87 -15.62 13.25
C ALA A 286 -1.76 -14.51 13.86
N ILE A 287 -3.06 -14.47 13.54
CA ILE A 287 -3.96 -13.40 14.00
C ILE A 287 -3.96 -13.19 15.53
N PRO A 288 -3.94 -14.24 16.38
CA PRO A 288 -3.88 -14.06 17.83
C PRO A 288 -2.62 -13.35 18.34
N LEU A 289 -1.52 -13.40 17.59
CA LEU A 289 -0.24 -12.78 17.95
C LEU A 289 -0.23 -11.27 17.67
N LEU A 290 -1.09 -10.79 16.79
CA LEU A 290 -1.15 -9.38 16.43
C LEU A 290 -1.47 -8.48 17.64
N PRO A 291 -0.97 -7.23 17.67
CA PRO A 291 -1.30 -6.23 18.66
C PRO A 291 -2.82 -6.01 18.80
N ALA A 292 -3.26 -5.62 19.99
CA ALA A 292 -4.69 -5.36 20.25
C ALA A 292 -5.28 -4.27 19.33
N SER A 293 -4.44 -3.31 18.93
CA SER A 293 -4.80 -2.20 18.04
C SER A 293 -5.15 -2.63 16.62
N SER A 294 -4.66 -3.79 16.15
CA SER A 294 -4.86 -4.31 14.79
C SER A 294 -5.67 -5.61 14.73
N ARG A 295 -5.56 -6.46 15.75
CA ARG A 295 -6.10 -7.82 15.77
C ARG A 295 -7.58 -7.93 15.39
N LEU A 296 -8.41 -7.02 15.89
CA LEU A 296 -9.85 -7.08 15.64
C LEU A 296 -10.19 -6.71 14.19
N GLY A 297 -9.52 -5.70 13.64
CA GLY A 297 -9.70 -5.30 12.25
C GLY A 297 -9.25 -6.39 11.27
N VAL A 298 -8.08 -7.02 11.54
CA VAL A 298 -7.58 -8.13 10.71
C VAL A 298 -8.50 -9.34 10.80
N ARG A 299 -9.01 -9.68 12.00
CA ARG A 299 -9.99 -10.76 12.17
C ARG A 299 -11.26 -10.51 11.37
N ALA A 300 -11.75 -9.27 11.35
CA ALA A 300 -12.93 -8.92 10.58
C ALA A 300 -12.68 -9.04 9.07
N ALA A 301 -11.53 -8.57 8.57
CA ALA A 301 -11.14 -8.75 7.17
C ALA A 301 -11.04 -10.24 6.81
N TYR A 302 -10.33 -11.03 7.61
CA TYR A 302 -10.24 -12.48 7.45
C TYR A 302 -11.63 -13.14 7.35
N ALA A 303 -12.54 -12.83 8.27
CA ALA A 303 -13.88 -13.42 8.29
C ALA A 303 -14.71 -13.04 7.06
N LEU A 304 -14.56 -11.81 6.54
CA LEU A 304 -15.23 -11.38 5.32
C LEU A 304 -14.73 -12.15 4.09
N PHE A 305 -13.42 -12.34 3.97
CA PHE A 305 -12.84 -13.09 2.85
C PHE A 305 -13.08 -14.59 2.97
N LEU A 306 -13.04 -15.18 4.18
CA LEU A 306 -13.45 -16.56 4.41
C LEU A 306 -14.91 -16.78 3.98
N LYS A 307 -15.82 -15.83 4.29
CA LYS A 307 -17.21 -15.91 3.85
C LYS A 307 -17.32 -15.83 2.31
N LEU A 308 -16.47 -15.03 1.67
CA LEU A 308 -16.43 -14.96 0.21
C LEU A 308 -15.91 -16.27 -0.40
N ALA A 309 -14.87 -16.87 0.18
CA ALA A 309 -14.35 -18.19 -0.23
C ALA A 309 -15.44 -19.29 -0.13
N HIS A 310 -16.17 -19.35 0.98
CA HIS A 310 -17.31 -20.25 1.12
C HIS A 310 -18.42 -19.98 0.08
N SER A 311 -18.67 -18.71 -0.27
CA SER A 311 -19.64 -18.39 -1.32
C SER A 311 -19.20 -18.88 -2.70
N LEU A 312 -17.90 -18.77 -3.01
CA LEU A 312 -17.29 -19.26 -4.24
C LEU A 312 -17.32 -20.81 -4.30
N GLU A 313 -17.06 -21.49 -3.18
CA GLU A 313 -17.13 -22.94 -3.05
C GLU A 313 -18.51 -23.48 -3.45
N HIS A 314 -19.58 -22.85 -2.96
CA HIS A 314 -20.97 -23.23 -3.26
C HIS A 314 -21.50 -22.69 -4.60
N THR A 315 -20.66 -22.00 -5.38
CA THR A 315 -21.04 -21.45 -6.67
C THR A 315 -20.46 -22.32 -7.80
N PRO A 316 -21.28 -22.90 -8.69
CA PRO A 316 -20.79 -23.67 -9.84
C PRO A 316 -19.83 -22.84 -10.70
N ALA A 317 -18.76 -23.47 -11.22
CA ALA A 317 -17.76 -22.80 -12.06
C ALA A 317 -18.40 -22.07 -13.25
N LYS A 318 -19.44 -22.64 -13.86
CA LYS A 318 -20.20 -21.99 -14.93
C LYS A 318 -20.76 -20.61 -14.54
N LYS A 319 -21.13 -20.40 -13.27
CA LYS A 319 -21.63 -19.11 -12.79
C LYS A 319 -20.46 -18.16 -12.50
N VAL A 320 -19.34 -18.66 -11.99
CA VAL A 320 -18.10 -17.88 -11.77
C VAL A 320 -17.59 -17.31 -13.11
N THR A 321 -17.67 -18.10 -14.19
CA THR A 321 -17.27 -17.67 -15.56
C THR A 321 -18.22 -16.67 -16.22
N SER A 322 -19.37 -16.39 -15.63
CA SER A 322 -20.40 -15.53 -16.25
C SER A 322 -20.73 -14.28 -15.46
N SER A 323 -20.27 -14.16 -14.21
CA SER A 323 -20.62 -13.01 -13.37
C SER A 323 -19.74 -12.87 -12.15
N ARG A 324 -19.47 -11.62 -11.75
CA ARG A 324 -18.75 -11.30 -10.51
C ARG A 324 -19.55 -11.73 -9.28
N ILE A 325 -18.93 -12.54 -8.41
CA ILE A 325 -19.54 -13.01 -7.18
C ILE A 325 -19.40 -11.95 -6.08
N ARG A 326 -20.49 -11.62 -5.40
CA ARG A 326 -20.53 -10.56 -4.37
C ARG A 326 -21.14 -11.05 -3.06
N VAL A 327 -20.55 -10.65 -1.94
CA VAL A 327 -21.17 -10.77 -0.61
C VAL A 327 -22.04 -9.53 -0.38
N GLY A 328 -23.32 -9.75 -0.04
CA GLY A 328 -24.26 -8.66 0.22
C GLY A 328 -23.83 -7.77 1.40
N ASN A 329 -24.20 -6.48 1.37
CA ASN A 329 -23.82 -5.53 2.42
C ASN A 329 -24.34 -5.91 3.81
N ALA A 330 -25.53 -6.49 3.92
CA ALA A 330 -26.08 -6.99 5.18
C ALA A 330 -25.23 -8.12 5.74
N THR A 331 -24.78 -9.05 4.89
CA THR A 331 -23.89 -10.15 5.30
C THR A 331 -22.53 -9.63 5.75
N LYS A 332 -21.96 -8.61 5.07
CA LYS A 332 -20.70 -7.97 5.49
C LYS A 332 -20.81 -7.37 6.89
N LEU A 333 -21.89 -6.63 7.17
CA LEU A 333 -22.13 -6.03 8.48
C LEU A 333 -22.28 -7.10 9.57
N LEU A 334 -23.07 -8.16 9.30
CA LEU A 334 -23.27 -9.26 10.25
C LEU A 334 -21.97 -10.00 10.55
N THR A 335 -21.18 -10.34 9.52
CA THR A 335 -19.88 -11.02 9.69
C THR A 335 -18.91 -10.18 10.50
N THR A 336 -18.87 -8.87 10.27
CA THR A 336 -18.03 -7.94 11.05
C THR A 336 -18.50 -7.87 12.50
N ALA A 337 -19.80 -7.78 12.76
CA ALA A 337 -20.36 -7.78 14.12
C ALA A 337 -20.05 -9.08 14.88
N GLN A 338 -20.19 -10.24 14.23
CA GLN A 338 -19.84 -11.54 14.81
C GLN A 338 -18.34 -11.63 15.17
N SER A 339 -17.46 -11.04 14.36
CA SER A 339 -16.02 -10.98 14.66
C SER A 339 -15.72 -10.16 15.91
N VAL A 340 -16.47 -9.10 16.18
CA VAL A 340 -16.37 -8.28 17.40
C VAL A 340 -16.78 -9.13 18.63
N VAL A 341 -17.96 -9.76 18.59
CA VAL A 341 -18.47 -10.58 19.70
C VAL A 341 -17.53 -11.74 20.03
N ALA A 342 -17.04 -12.47 19.02
CA ALA A 342 -16.08 -13.55 19.21
C ALA A 342 -14.72 -13.08 19.78
N GLY A 343 -14.35 -11.83 19.53
CA GLY A 343 -13.16 -11.18 20.10
C GLY A 343 -13.31 -10.86 21.58
N GLU A 344 -14.49 -10.43 22.02
CA GLU A 344 -14.79 -10.08 23.42
C GLU A 344 -14.92 -11.30 24.32
N THR A 345 -15.60 -12.36 23.87
CA THR A 345 -15.75 -13.61 24.64
C THR A 345 -14.40 -14.27 24.93
N ARG A 346 -13.40 -14.14 24.07
CA ARG A 346 -12.04 -14.60 24.34
C ARG A 346 -11.31 -13.74 25.39
N ARG A 347 -11.53 -12.40 25.40
CA ARG A 347 -10.96 -11.50 26.44
C ARG A 347 -11.48 -11.83 27.84
N PHE A 348 -12.75 -12.17 27.98
CA PHE A 348 -13.32 -12.59 29.25
C PHE A 348 -12.73 -13.94 29.75
N ARG A 349 -12.53 -14.92 28.86
CA ARG A 349 -11.92 -16.21 29.22
C ARG A 349 -10.45 -16.13 29.62
N THR A 350 -9.65 -15.26 28.98
CA THR A 350 -8.24 -15.06 29.35
C THR A 350 -8.07 -14.24 30.63
N ARG A 351 -8.97 -13.32 30.95
CA ARG A 351 -8.96 -12.59 32.23
C ARG A 351 -9.32 -13.50 33.42
N HIS A 352 -10.28 -14.39 33.26
CA HIS A 352 -10.64 -15.35 34.32
C HIS A 352 -9.55 -16.40 34.60
N ARG A 353 -8.76 -16.81 33.59
CA ARG A 353 -7.64 -17.75 33.81
C ARG A 353 -6.42 -17.13 34.50
N ARG A 354 -6.25 -15.80 34.44
CA ARG A 354 -5.17 -15.08 35.17
C ARG A 354 -5.56 -14.67 36.59
N GLY A 355 -6.83 -14.67 36.93
CA GLY A 355 -7.34 -14.32 38.26
C GLY A 355 -7.50 -15.48 39.23
N THR A 356 -7.28 -16.73 38.80
CA THR A 356 -7.38 -17.93 39.63
C THR A 356 -6.04 -18.57 40.01
N ASN A 357 -4.92 -17.91 39.69
CA ASN A 357 -3.56 -18.32 40.07
C ASN A 357 -2.85 -17.20 40.87
N SER A 358 -3.55 -16.59 41.85
CA SER A 358 -2.94 -15.73 42.87
C SER A 358 -3.35 -16.24 44.23
#